data_6120250095096996c9cd9e026d42917a
#
_entry.id   6120250095096996c9cd9e026d42917a
#
_cell.length_a   1.000
_cell.length_b   1.000
_cell.length_c   1.000
_cell.angle_alpha   90.00
_cell.angle_beta   90.00
_cell.angle_gamma   90.00
#
_symmetry.space_group_name_H-M   'P 1'
#
loop_
_entity.id
_entity.type
_entity.pdbx_description
1 polymer ?
#
loop_
_entity_poly.entity_id
_entity_poly.type
_entity_poly.pdbx_seq_one_letter_code
_entity_poly.pdbx_strand_id
1 'polypeptide(L)'
;MFTAAPVPAQPRVPARLTRLRVLLVEDDEGDAFLVEELLREQDAAIQLTIVRSLREARPLLSEVDCILLDLGLPDAQGIDGLRKVLAEAPGTAVCVLTGQQDTHVGIGAVGEGAQDYLVKGQVDGALLERSVQYAVERKYAEENARRLREVELRQAESARLERGLLPQPLMTTDELAVHTFYRPGRYEALLGGDFFDVVQTCPETVYAMIGDVSGHDVDGAALGVELRVAWRALTLAGVPQEQTLAAMEQVLSSERSHPSTFATMAVLRIDVAAGRASCWLAGHPPPLLLRDGRVTEVDAPYGLLLGLGDAPRERAEVELGPEWSLLLYTDGLVEGRVGDGTARLTDDGLTRLCTARLARGQEMERLPASLVEEAETLNGGALADDVAIVLLTKEANR
;
A
#
# COMPACT_ATOMS: atom_id res chain seq x y z
N MET A 1 -25.52 7.18 4.25
CA MET A 1 -25.15 8.51 3.71
C MET A 1 -23.81 8.85 4.33
N PHE A 2 -22.71 8.32 3.76
CA PHE A 2 -21.36 8.57 4.23
C PHE A 2 -20.85 9.84 3.57
N THR A 3 -20.58 10.84 4.38
CA THR A 3 -19.93 12.08 3.93
C THR A 3 -18.48 11.77 3.53
N ALA A 4 -18.14 12.05 2.28
CA ALA A 4 -16.78 11.95 1.78
C ALA A 4 -15.83 12.79 2.64
N ALA A 5 -14.72 12.19 3.05
CA ALA A 5 -13.66 12.88 3.75
C ALA A 5 -13.09 14.00 2.85
N PRO A 6 -12.72 15.16 3.41
CA PRO A 6 -12.18 16.26 2.63
C PRO A 6 -10.86 15.83 1.95
N VAL A 7 -10.79 16.04 0.65
CA VAL A 7 -9.57 15.86 -0.15
C VAL A 7 -8.44 16.69 0.47
N PRO A 8 -7.28 16.11 0.82
CA PRO A 8 -6.18 16.86 1.37
C PRO A 8 -5.70 17.91 0.36
N ALA A 9 -5.57 19.15 0.82
CA ALA A 9 -5.07 20.25 0.02
C ALA A 9 -3.68 19.87 -0.55
N GLN A 10 -3.52 20.05 -1.86
CA GLN A 10 -2.25 19.79 -2.55
C GLN A 10 -1.10 20.61 -1.90
N PRO A 11 0.10 20.04 -1.79
CA PRO A 11 1.25 20.75 -1.22
C PRO A 11 1.57 21.98 -2.09
N ARG A 12 1.55 23.16 -1.49
CA ARG A 12 2.07 24.37 -2.12
C ARG A 12 3.58 24.21 -2.23
N VAL A 13 4.10 24.00 -3.42
CA VAL A 13 5.53 24.08 -3.73
C VAL A 13 5.91 25.55 -3.65
N PRO A 14 6.90 25.96 -2.83
CA PRO A 14 7.42 27.32 -2.89
C PRO A 14 8.17 27.44 -4.22
N ALA A 15 7.52 28.02 -5.22
CA ALA A 15 8.23 28.49 -6.39
C ALA A 15 9.15 29.61 -5.93
N ARG A 16 10.44 29.51 -6.17
CA ARG A 16 11.51 30.50 -5.87
C ARG A 16 11.28 31.90 -6.46
N LEU A 17 10.07 32.20 -6.93
CA LEU A 17 9.67 33.43 -7.63
C LEU A 17 8.34 34.02 -7.16
N THR A 18 7.70 33.51 -6.09
CA THR A 18 6.46 34.11 -5.57
C THR A 18 6.80 35.00 -4.36
N ARG A 19 6.21 36.19 -4.34
CA ARG A 19 6.28 37.08 -3.16
C ARG A 19 5.72 36.35 -1.95
N LEU A 20 6.48 36.30 -0.85
CA LEU A 20 6.02 35.79 0.43
C LEU A 20 4.93 36.71 1.00
N ARG A 21 3.83 36.13 1.45
CA ARG A 21 2.76 36.87 2.13
C ARG A 21 3.05 36.90 3.61
N VAL A 22 3.30 38.08 4.12
CA VAL A 22 3.64 38.30 5.52
C VAL A 22 2.56 39.14 6.20
N LEU A 23 2.08 38.65 7.34
CA LEU A 23 1.14 39.39 8.21
C LEU A 23 1.90 39.96 9.37
N LEU A 24 1.92 41.27 9.50
CA LEU A 24 2.40 41.99 10.69
C LEU A 24 1.21 42.29 11.61
N VAL A 25 1.32 41.79 12.84
CA VAL A 25 0.35 42.09 13.92
C VAL A 25 1.05 43.01 14.92
N GLU A 26 0.73 44.29 14.85
CA GLU A 26 1.42 45.37 15.57
C GLU A 26 0.43 46.52 15.83
N ASP A 27 0.23 46.94 17.09
CA ASP A 27 -0.71 48.00 17.44
C ASP A 27 -0.08 49.39 17.40
N ASP A 28 1.24 49.49 17.59
CA ASP A 28 1.97 50.78 17.48
C ASP A 28 2.20 51.15 15.99
N GLU A 29 1.78 52.36 15.62
CA GLU A 29 1.93 52.87 14.24
C GLU A 29 3.36 53.12 13.84
N GLY A 30 4.21 53.56 14.81
CA GLY A 30 5.61 53.83 14.54
C GLY A 30 6.42 52.57 14.29
N ASP A 31 6.17 51.53 15.09
CA ASP A 31 6.82 50.23 14.94
C ASP A 31 6.37 49.53 13.66
N ALA A 32 5.07 49.60 13.34
CA ALA A 32 4.55 49.04 12.08
C ALA A 32 5.13 49.76 10.85
N PHE A 33 5.24 51.08 10.89
CA PHE A 33 5.86 51.87 9.82
C PHE A 33 7.33 51.52 9.64
N LEU A 34 8.08 51.34 10.76
CA LEU A 34 9.48 50.92 10.71
C LEU A 34 9.67 49.60 10.00
N VAL A 35 8.86 48.57 10.34
CA VAL A 35 8.92 47.27 9.69
C VAL A 35 8.61 47.37 8.20
N GLU A 36 7.61 48.15 7.80
CA GLU A 36 7.26 48.40 6.41
C GLU A 36 8.41 49.03 5.61
N GLU A 37 9.03 50.09 6.16
CA GLU A 37 10.19 50.79 5.55
C GLU A 37 11.39 49.85 5.41
N LEU A 38 11.72 49.09 6.46
CA LEU A 38 12.83 48.11 6.41
C LEU A 38 12.68 47.10 5.30
N LEU A 39 11.49 46.56 5.09
CA LEU A 39 11.21 45.63 4.01
C LEU A 39 11.20 46.29 2.63
N ARG A 40 10.73 47.52 2.54
CA ARG A 40 10.71 48.31 1.30
C ARG A 40 12.08 48.68 0.80
N GLU A 41 13.00 49.07 1.71
CA GLU A 41 14.38 49.42 1.35
C GLU A 41 15.18 48.28 0.77
N GLN A 42 14.86 47.01 1.12
CA GLN A 42 15.53 45.83 0.60
C GLN A 42 14.97 45.37 -0.78
N ASP A 43 13.92 46.01 -1.34
CA ASP A 43 13.17 45.52 -2.51
C ASP A 43 12.75 44.05 -2.32
N ALA A 44 12.42 43.70 -1.08
CA ALA A 44 12.13 42.34 -0.65
C ALA A 44 10.93 41.78 -1.43
N ALA A 45 11.04 40.51 -1.89
CA ALA A 45 9.93 39.81 -2.51
C ALA A 45 8.87 39.41 -1.46
N ILE A 46 8.43 40.39 -0.66
CA ILE A 46 7.45 40.26 0.42
C ILE A 46 6.24 41.11 0.12
N GLN A 47 5.06 40.54 0.34
CA GLN A 47 3.79 41.24 0.37
C GLN A 47 3.36 41.37 1.84
N LEU A 48 3.51 42.54 2.40
CA LEU A 48 3.17 42.83 3.78
C LEU A 48 1.70 43.23 3.91
N THR A 49 1.01 42.64 4.89
CA THR A 49 -0.30 43.05 5.35
C THR A 49 -0.17 43.43 6.84
N ILE A 50 -0.71 44.55 7.24
CA ILE A 50 -0.59 45.07 8.64
C ILE A 50 -1.96 45.06 9.28
N VAL A 51 -2.06 44.54 10.49
CA VAL A 51 -3.27 44.56 11.33
C VAL A 51 -2.89 44.98 12.76
N ARG A 52 -3.84 45.56 13.50
CA ARG A 52 -3.59 46.22 14.79
C ARG A 52 -3.92 45.34 16.01
N SER A 53 -4.45 44.16 15.80
CA SER A 53 -4.88 43.28 16.89
C SER A 53 -4.93 41.83 16.43
N LEU A 54 -4.85 40.90 17.39
CA LEU A 54 -5.01 39.49 17.09
C LEU A 54 -6.43 39.19 16.54
N ARG A 55 -7.43 39.95 16.97
CA ARG A 55 -8.81 39.83 16.44
C ARG A 55 -8.87 40.09 14.92
N GLU A 56 -8.18 41.15 14.46
CA GLU A 56 -8.11 41.43 13.01
C GLU A 56 -7.25 40.43 12.26
N ALA A 57 -6.22 39.86 12.89
CA ALA A 57 -5.33 38.89 12.32
C ALA A 57 -6.02 37.54 12.03
N ARG A 58 -6.94 37.09 12.89
CA ARG A 58 -7.56 35.75 12.85
C ARG A 58 -8.02 35.27 11.47
N PRO A 59 -8.78 36.03 10.69
CA PRO A 59 -9.23 35.54 9.37
C PRO A 59 -8.09 35.39 8.36
N LEU A 60 -6.90 35.97 8.64
CA LEU A 60 -5.76 36.02 7.73
C LEU A 60 -4.65 35.02 8.11
N LEU A 61 -4.65 34.50 9.36
CA LEU A 61 -3.56 33.70 9.91
C LEU A 61 -3.18 32.49 9.04
N SER A 62 -4.15 31.83 8.43
CA SER A 62 -3.95 30.65 7.57
C SER A 62 -3.70 31.00 6.10
N GLU A 63 -3.84 32.27 5.72
CA GLU A 63 -3.70 32.72 4.33
C GLU A 63 -2.32 33.25 4.02
N VAL A 64 -1.45 33.39 5.02
CA VAL A 64 -0.10 33.96 4.90
C VAL A 64 0.97 32.89 5.10
N ASP A 65 2.18 33.20 4.65
CA ASP A 65 3.33 32.31 4.74
C ASP A 65 4.13 32.52 6.02
N CYS A 66 4.12 33.77 6.54
CA CYS A 66 4.74 34.14 7.84
C CYS A 66 3.92 35.18 8.58
N ILE A 67 3.94 35.09 9.91
CA ILE A 67 3.36 36.07 10.83
C ILE A 67 4.51 36.72 11.62
N LEU A 68 4.61 38.03 11.54
CA LEU A 68 5.41 38.84 12.45
C LEU A 68 4.48 39.31 13.59
N LEU A 69 4.71 38.80 14.80
CA LEU A 69 3.81 39.00 15.93
C LEU A 69 4.46 39.84 17.01
N ASP A 70 3.91 41.02 17.29
CA ASP A 70 4.25 41.73 18.48
C ASP A 70 3.65 41.05 19.73
N LEU A 71 4.42 40.99 20.82
CA LEU A 71 3.97 40.42 22.08
C LEU A 71 3.27 41.43 22.99
N GLY A 72 3.29 42.71 22.64
CA GLY A 72 2.67 43.79 23.43
C GLY A 72 1.21 44.11 23.08
N LEU A 73 0.56 43.28 22.26
CA LEU A 73 -0.79 43.52 21.76
C LEU A 73 -1.83 43.72 22.89
N PRO A 74 -2.75 44.69 22.77
CA PRO A 74 -3.74 44.96 23.82
C PRO A 74 -4.75 43.84 24.06
N ASP A 75 -5.02 43.02 23.04
CA ASP A 75 -5.96 41.89 23.09
C ASP A 75 -5.29 40.51 23.22
N ALA A 76 -3.94 40.46 23.22
CA ALA A 76 -3.18 39.23 23.33
C ALA A 76 -1.75 39.47 23.83
N GLN A 77 -1.56 39.52 25.13
CA GLN A 77 -0.27 39.88 25.75
C GLN A 77 0.68 38.67 25.88
N GLY A 78 1.96 38.90 25.60
CA GLY A 78 3.05 37.96 25.86
C GLY A 78 2.92 36.64 25.13
N ILE A 79 3.43 35.57 25.75
CA ILE A 79 3.46 34.20 25.20
C ILE A 79 2.04 33.61 24.98
N ASP A 80 1.04 34.06 25.73
CA ASP A 80 -0.33 33.58 25.55
C ASP A 80 -0.94 34.01 24.20
N GLY A 81 -0.54 35.20 23.69
CA GLY A 81 -0.89 35.62 22.33
C GLY A 81 -0.26 34.72 21.28
N LEU A 82 1.01 34.39 21.44
CA LEU A 82 1.73 33.47 20.56
C LEU A 82 1.08 32.05 20.53
N ARG A 83 0.74 31.50 21.71
CA ARG A 83 0.09 30.19 21.81
C ARG A 83 -1.24 30.14 21.05
N LYS A 84 -2.03 31.20 21.08
CA LYS A 84 -3.28 31.30 20.32
C LYS A 84 -3.02 31.31 18.83
N VAL A 85 -2.03 32.07 18.34
CA VAL A 85 -1.64 32.11 16.93
C VAL A 85 -1.17 30.74 16.45
N LEU A 86 -0.29 30.08 17.20
CA LEU A 86 0.22 28.76 16.87
C LEU A 86 -0.88 27.68 16.83
N ALA A 87 -1.88 27.79 17.71
CA ALA A 87 -3.02 26.87 17.73
C ALA A 87 -3.98 27.10 16.56
N GLU A 88 -4.22 28.35 16.17
CA GLU A 88 -5.13 28.73 15.09
C GLU A 88 -4.50 28.59 13.70
N ALA A 89 -3.17 28.70 13.58
CA ALA A 89 -2.43 28.57 12.32
C ALA A 89 -1.18 27.66 12.46
N PRO A 90 -1.34 26.38 12.72
CA PRO A 90 -0.22 25.47 13.00
C PRO A 90 0.73 25.28 11.81
N GLY A 91 0.29 25.59 10.58
CA GLY A 91 1.06 25.47 9.34
C GLY A 91 1.79 26.76 8.93
N THR A 92 1.61 27.88 9.65
CA THR A 92 2.19 29.18 9.30
C THR A 92 3.43 29.45 10.14
N ALA A 93 4.48 29.98 9.53
CA ALA A 93 5.67 30.41 10.27
C ALA A 93 5.34 31.61 11.15
N VAL A 94 5.88 31.66 12.39
CA VAL A 94 5.71 32.78 13.29
C VAL A 94 7.05 33.30 13.77
N CYS A 95 7.38 34.58 13.48
CA CYS A 95 8.49 35.30 14.07
C CYS A 95 7.94 36.33 15.07
N VAL A 96 8.51 36.38 16.24
CA VAL A 96 8.06 37.27 17.30
C VAL A 96 8.87 38.58 17.26
N LEU A 97 8.21 39.70 17.38
CA LEU A 97 8.83 41.00 17.58
C LEU A 97 8.81 41.35 19.09
N THR A 98 9.97 41.72 19.66
CA THR A 98 10.09 42.04 21.10
C THR A 98 10.76 43.38 21.31
N GLY A 99 10.41 44.07 22.38
CA GLY A 99 11.14 45.28 22.85
C GLY A 99 12.54 44.96 23.39
N GLN A 100 13.41 45.96 23.49
CA GLN A 100 14.80 45.80 23.97
C GLN A 100 14.91 45.21 25.38
N GLN A 101 13.90 45.38 26.22
CA GLN A 101 13.90 44.87 27.60
C GLN A 101 13.36 43.43 27.73
N ASP A 102 12.77 42.88 26.67
CA ASP A 102 12.03 41.63 26.71
C ASP A 102 12.74 40.44 26.00
N THR A 103 14.07 40.52 25.87
CA THR A 103 14.88 39.48 25.20
C THR A 103 14.66 38.07 25.79
N HIS A 104 14.45 37.97 27.12
CA HIS A 104 14.13 36.69 27.77
C HIS A 104 12.79 36.13 27.34
N VAL A 105 11.81 36.97 27.02
CA VAL A 105 10.50 36.57 26.52
C VAL A 105 10.62 36.04 25.07
N GLY A 106 11.50 36.67 24.26
CA GLY A 106 11.79 36.20 22.89
C GLY A 106 12.38 34.79 22.87
N ILE A 107 13.35 34.49 23.75
CA ILE A 107 13.89 33.11 23.88
C ILE A 107 12.80 32.14 24.31
N GLY A 108 11.94 32.50 25.24
CA GLY A 108 10.80 31.71 25.66
C GLY A 108 9.81 31.45 24.53
N ALA A 109 9.59 32.43 23.65
CA ALA A 109 8.70 32.29 22.48
C ALA A 109 9.18 31.21 21.48
N VAL A 110 10.48 31.10 21.24
CA VAL A 110 11.05 30.03 20.41
C VAL A 110 10.82 28.66 21.06
N GLY A 111 10.96 28.56 22.39
CA GLY A 111 10.63 27.33 23.14
C GLY A 111 9.16 26.90 23.03
N GLU A 112 8.25 27.85 22.82
CA GLU A 112 6.81 27.60 22.62
C GLU A 112 6.44 27.30 21.16
N GLY A 113 7.38 27.43 20.20
CA GLY A 113 7.17 27.06 18.81
C GLY A 113 7.23 28.19 17.79
N ALA A 114 7.63 29.44 18.20
CA ALA A 114 8.00 30.46 17.23
C ALA A 114 9.27 30.05 16.49
N GLN A 115 9.37 30.34 15.20
CA GLN A 115 10.54 30.01 14.38
C GLN A 115 11.73 30.94 14.71
N ASP A 116 11.47 32.18 15.07
CA ASP A 116 12.51 33.15 15.45
C ASP A 116 11.94 34.27 16.31
N TYR A 117 12.84 35.07 16.92
CA TYR A 117 12.47 36.31 17.55
C TYR A 117 13.41 37.44 17.11
N LEU A 118 12.89 38.63 16.97
CA LEU A 118 13.59 39.84 16.51
C LEU A 118 13.39 40.97 17.52
N VAL A 119 14.47 41.67 17.86
CA VAL A 119 14.41 42.79 18.84
C VAL A 119 14.20 44.11 18.09
N LYS A 120 13.07 44.77 18.35
CA LYS A 120 12.72 46.05 17.75
C LYS A 120 13.87 47.06 17.96
N GLY A 121 14.24 47.80 16.90
CA GLY A 121 15.33 48.77 16.91
C GLY A 121 16.75 48.19 16.82
N GLN A 122 16.92 46.87 16.82
CA GLN A 122 18.20 46.20 16.55
C GLN A 122 18.21 45.42 15.22
N VAL A 123 17.08 45.35 14.55
CA VAL A 123 16.88 44.63 13.29
C VAL A 123 17.03 45.63 12.15
N ASP A 124 17.88 45.30 11.17
CA ASP A 124 17.92 45.93 9.86
C ASP A 124 17.05 45.18 8.84
N GLY A 125 16.82 45.80 7.70
CA GLY A 125 15.96 45.18 6.66
C GLY A 125 16.48 43.87 6.14
N ALA A 126 17.80 43.68 6.01
CA ALA A 126 18.40 42.45 5.51
C ALA A 126 18.25 41.31 6.52
N LEU A 127 18.37 41.59 7.81
CA LEU A 127 18.13 40.58 8.87
C LEU A 127 16.67 40.20 8.93
N LEU A 128 15.75 41.17 8.84
CA LEU A 128 14.31 40.93 8.86
C LEU A 128 13.87 40.04 7.68
N GLU A 129 14.27 40.40 6.47
CA GLU A 129 13.96 39.59 5.27
C GLU A 129 14.48 38.17 5.41
N ARG A 130 15.76 38.01 5.81
CA ARG A 130 16.38 36.69 5.98
C ARG A 130 15.69 35.87 7.07
N SER A 131 15.32 36.46 8.19
CA SER A 131 14.60 35.75 9.27
C SER A 131 13.24 35.28 8.82
N VAL A 132 12.49 36.09 8.07
CA VAL A 132 11.21 35.68 7.48
C VAL A 132 11.39 34.49 6.50
N GLN A 133 12.37 34.59 5.58
CA GLN A 133 12.64 33.52 4.63
C GLN A 133 13.02 32.22 5.32
N TYR A 134 13.94 32.26 6.28
CA TYR A 134 14.35 31.06 7.04
C TYR A 134 13.22 30.48 7.89
N ALA A 135 12.38 31.32 8.48
CA ALA A 135 11.23 30.87 9.25
C ALA A 135 10.26 30.08 8.38
N VAL A 136 9.96 30.59 7.18
CA VAL A 136 9.08 29.91 6.21
C VAL A 136 9.70 28.60 5.73
N GLU A 137 10.98 28.59 5.33
CA GLU A 137 11.67 27.40 4.87
C GLU A 137 11.73 26.32 5.97
N ARG A 138 12.05 26.71 7.22
CA ARG A 138 12.08 25.79 8.37
C ARG A 138 10.71 25.18 8.62
N LYS A 139 9.67 26.01 8.65
CA LYS A 139 8.30 25.55 8.89
C LYS A 139 7.85 24.56 7.82
N TYR A 140 8.14 24.86 6.56
CA TYR A 140 7.83 23.97 5.43
C TYR A 140 8.57 22.64 5.53
N ALA A 141 9.86 22.67 5.89
CA ALA A 141 10.65 21.45 6.09
C ALA A 141 10.11 20.57 7.24
N GLU A 142 9.73 21.20 8.36
CA GLU A 142 9.12 20.51 9.51
C GLU A 142 7.78 19.84 9.13
N GLU A 143 6.92 20.55 8.40
CA GLU A 143 5.64 20.00 7.95
C GLU A 143 5.81 18.84 6.97
N ASN A 144 6.73 18.98 6.01
CA ASN A 144 7.03 17.89 5.07
C ASN A 144 7.59 16.66 5.78
N ALA A 145 8.51 16.85 6.72
CA ALA A 145 9.06 15.74 7.51
C ALA A 145 7.97 15.06 8.36
N ARG A 146 7.02 15.82 8.91
CA ARG A 146 5.88 15.27 9.66
C ARG A 146 4.97 14.44 8.75
N ARG A 147 4.62 14.98 7.57
CA ARG A 147 3.77 14.28 6.58
C ARG A 147 4.42 12.99 6.09
N LEU A 148 5.72 13.02 5.78
CA LEU A 148 6.45 11.83 5.37
C LEU A 148 6.42 10.74 6.45
N ARG A 149 6.69 11.10 7.72
CA ARG A 149 6.61 10.14 8.84
C ARG A 149 5.21 9.55 9.02
N GLU A 150 4.17 10.36 8.83
CA GLU A 150 2.78 9.90 8.96
C GLU A 150 2.41 8.92 7.85
N VAL A 151 2.88 9.16 6.62
CA VAL A 151 2.72 8.24 5.48
C VAL A 151 3.51 6.94 5.73
N GLU A 152 4.77 7.04 6.16
CA GLU A 152 5.62 5.88 6.48
C GLU A 152 5.01 5.02 7.59
N LEU A 153 4.47 5.63 8.64
CA LEU A 153 3.81 4.90 9.73
C LEU A 153 2.56 4.16 9.23
N ARG A 154 1.71 4.82 8.45
CA ARG A 154 0.51 4.19 7.87
C ARG A 154 0.88 3.03 6.94
N GLN A 155 1.89 3.22 6.09
CA GLN A 155 2.38 2.16 5.21
C GLN A 155 2.94 0.97 6.01
N ALA A 156 3.70 1.24 7.08
CA ALA A 156 4.25 0.19 7.95
C ALA A 156 3.15 -0.59 8.70
N GLU A 157 2.09 0.09 9.15
CA GLU A 157 0.93 -0.54 9.78
C GLU A 157 0.16 -1.42 8.78
N SER A 158 -0.15 -0.90 7.59
CA SER A 158 -0.80 -1.67 6.52
C SER A 158 0.04 -2.89 6.15
N ALA A 159 1.33 -2.71 5.91
CA ALA A 159 2.26 -3.79 5.61
C ALA A 159 2.33 -4.88 6.70
N ARG A 160 2.15 -4.51 7.96
CA ARG A 160 2.13 -5.47 9.07
C ARG A 160 0.84 -6.29 9.10
N LEU A 161 -0.31 -5.63 8.87
CA LEU A 161 -1.61 -6.30 8.79
C LEU A 161 -1.65 -7.28 7.61
N GLU A 162 -1.25 -6.83 6.43
CA GLU A 162 -1.27 -7.62 5.20
C GLU A 162 -0.36 -8.84 5.28
N ARG A 163 0.87 -8.71 5.86
CA ARG A 163 1.74 -9.89 6.10
C ARG A 163 1.13 -10.94 7.03
N GLY A 164 0.30 -10.51 7.99
CA GLY A 164 -0.45 -11.42 8.85
C GLY A 164 -1.60 -12.15 8.13
N LEU A 165 -2.02 -11.63 6.98
CA LEU A 165 -3.09 -12.19 6.15
C LEU A 165 -2.57 -13.12 5.05
N LEU A 166 -1.28 -13.04 4.67
CA LEU A 166 -0.69 -13.98 3.72
C LEU A 166 -0.70 -15.40 4.28
N PRO A 167 -1.07 -16.40 3.48
CA PRO A 167 -1.14 -17.78 3.93
C PRO A 167 0.25 -18.33 4.25
N GLN A 168 0.32 -19.07 5.35
CA GLN A 168 1.45 -19.97 5.63
C GLN A 168 0.95 -21.39 5.46
N PRO A 169 1.58 -22.21 4.59
CA PRO A 169 1.26 -23.63 4.44
C PRO A 169 1.23 -24.36 5.80
N LEU A 170 0.17 -25.08 6.05
CA LEU A 170 0.01 -25.86 7.27
C LEU A 170 0.47 -27.30 7.00
N MET A 171 1.76 -27.55 7.13
CA MET A 171 2.39 -28.86 6.92
C MET A 171 2.81 -29.47 8.24
N THR A 172 2.69 -30.78 8.38
CA THR A 172 3.05 -31.55 9.59
C THR A 172 4.19 -32.53 9.35
N THR A 173 4.54 -32.78 8.08
CA THR A 173 5.65 -33.67 7.67
C THR A 173 6.47 -33.00 6.58
N ASP A 174 7.71 -33.44 6.41
CA ASP A 174 8.64 -32.94 5.38
C ASP A 174 8.65 -33.83 4.12
N GLU A 175 7.68 -34.75 3.96
CA GLU A 175 7.62 -35.65 2.79
C GLU A 175 7.25 -34.90 1.49
N LEU A 176 6.63 -33.74 1.62
CA LEU A 176 6.21 -32.89 0.52
C LEU A 176 6.79 -31.50 0.72
N ALA A 177 7.61 -31.03 -0.19
CA ALA A 177 8.08 -29.66 -0.22
C ALA A 177 7.00 -28.75 -0.82
N VAL A 178 6.76 -27.61 -0.18
CA VAL A 178 5.81 -26.59 -0.63
C VAL A 178 6.53 -25.27 -0.82
N HIS A 179 6.56 -24.77 -2.05
CA HIS A 179 7.14 -23.49 -2.39
C HIS A 179 6.04 -22.57 -2.90
N THR A 180 5.96 -21.38 -2.34
CA THR A 180 4.94 -20.40 -2.69
C THR A 180 5.57 -19.11 -3.17
N PHE A 181 4.92 -18.46 -4.13
CA PHE A 181 5.25 -17.12 -4.57
C PHE A 181 3.98 -16.30 -4.61
N TYR A 182 4.06 -15.07 -4.12
CA TYR A 182 2.95 -14.12 -4.19
C TYR A 182 3.49 -12.73 -4.48
N ARG A 183 2.86 -12.04 -5.42
CA ARG A 183 3.15 -10.65 -5.72
C ARG A 183 1.89 -9.93 -6.16
N PRO A 184 1.49 -8.84 -5.49
CA PRO A 184 0.38 -8.00 -5.93
C PRO A 184 0.75 -7.22 -7.20
N GLY A 185 -0.22 -7.02 -8.08
CA GLY A 185 -0.07 -6.25 -9.32
C GLY A 185 0.14 -4.76 -9.08
N ARG A 186 -0.34 -4.21 -7.96
CA ARG A 186 -0.14 -2.81 -7.58
C ARG A 186 1.10 -2.65 -6.70
N TYR A 187 1.97 -1.72 -7.06
CA TYR A 187 3.21 -1.44 -6.35
C TYR A 187 3.03 -1.04 -4.86
N GLU A 188 1.89 -0.47 -4.50
CA GLU A 188 1.60 0.00 -3.14
C GLU A 188 0.74 -0.98 -2.31
N ALA A 189 0.20 -2.04 -2.91
CA ALA A 189 -0.58 -3.08 -2.22
C ALA A 189 0.32 -4.26 -1.85
N LEU A 190 0.06 -4.91 -0.72
CA LEU A 190 0.69 -6.18 -0.34
C LEU A 190 -0.24 -7.37 -0.57
N LEU A 191 -1.54 -7.13 -0.75
CA LEU A 191 -2.56 -8.12 -1.08
C LEU A 191 -3.39 -7.66 -2.27
N GLY A 192 -3.72 -8.58 -3.14
CA GLY A 192 -4.65 -8.43 -4.25
C GLY A 192 -5.77 -9.47 -4.18
N GLY A 193 -6.49 -9.67 -5.28
CA GLY A 193 -7.57 -10.64 -5.39
C GLY A 193 -7.12 -12.11 -5.32
N ASP A 194 -5.87 -12.37 -5.65
CA ASP A 194 -5.27 -13.71 -5.62
C ASP A 194 -5.18 -14.27 -4.20
N PHE A 195 -5.58 -15.50 -4.03
CA PHE A 195 -5.49 -16.21 -2.75
C PHE A 195 -5.11 -17.68 -2.94
N PHE A 196 -4.39 -18.24 -1.99
CA PHE A 196 -4.00 -19.64 -2.00
C PHE A 196 -3.88 -20.19 -0.59
N ASP A 197 -3.86 -21.51 -0.46
CA ASP A 197 -3.55 -22.18 0.79
C ASP A 197 -3.11 -23.62 0.55
N VAL A 198 -2.35 -24.17 1.52
CA VAL A 198 -1.98 -25.58 1.58
C VAL A 198 -2.16 -26.08 3.01
N VAL A 199 -2.89 -27.18 3.15
CA VAL A 199 -3.25 -27.76 4.45
C VAL A 199 -3.03 -29.27 4.42
N GLN A 200 -2.15 -29.78 5.28
CA GLN A 200 -2.02 -31.19 5.54
C GLN A 200 -2.94 -31.57 6.72
N THR A 201 -3.94 -32.40 6.47
CA THR A 201 -4.92 -32.83 7.48
C THR A 201 -4.50 -34.11 8.21
N CYS A 202 -3.72 -34.94 7.55
CA CYS A 202 -3.06 -36.12 8.12
C CYS A 202 -1.77 -36.41 7.34
N PRO A 203 -0.84 -37.27 7.81
CA PRO A 203 0.43 -37.52 7.12
C PRO A 203 0.30 -37.84 5.63
N GLU A 204 -0.76 -38.53 5.26
CA GLU A 204 -0.98 -39.03 3.90
C GLU A 204 -1.82 -38.10 3.02
N THR A 205 -2.49 -37.08 3.58
CA THR A 205 -3.43 -36.25 2.83
C THR A 205 -3.10 -34.77 2.92
N VAL A 206 -2.83 -34.17 1.77
CA VAL A 206 -2.60 -32.73 1.61
C VAL A 206 -3.67 -32.15 0.70
N TYR A 207 -4.19 -30.99 1.11
CA TYR A 207 -5.06 -30.19 0.28
C TYR A 207 -4.33 -28.93 -0.14
N ALA A 208 -4.49 -28.52 -1.38
CA ALA A 208 -4.00 -27.26 -1.89
C ALA A 208 -5.12 -26.55 -2.63
N MET A 209 -5.18 -25.25 -2.51
CA MET A 209 -6.08 -24.43 -3.31
C MET A 209 -5.39 -23.15 -3.76
N ILE A 210 -5.84 -22.64 -4.89
CA ILE A 210 -5.50 -21.33 -5.42
C ILE A 210 -6.73 -20.74 -6.09
N GLY A 211 -6.87 -19.43 -6.06
CA GLY A 211 -7.99 -18.74 -6.69
C GLY A 211 -7.69 -17.27 -6.90
N ASP A 212 -8.53 -16.61 -7.66
CA ASP A 212 -8.49 -15.20 -7.95
C ASP A 212 -9.90 -14.60 -7.88
N VAL A 213 -10.04 -13.47 -7.19
CA VAL A 213 -11.28 -12.68 -7.10
C VAL A 213 -11.25 -11.61 -8.19
N SER A 214 -12.27 -11.58 -9.03
CA SER A 214 -12.42 -10.57 -10.07
C SER A 214 -12.36 -9.15 -9.53
N GLY A 215 -11.42 -8.34 -10.04
CA GLY A 215 -11.17 -6.99 -9.59
C GLY A 215 -9.91 -6.91 -8.74
N HIS A 216 -9.26 -5.77 -8.82
CA HIS A 216 -7.93 -5.50 -8.26
C HIS A 216 -7.99 -4.39 -7.19
N ASP A 217 -9.13 -4.27 -6.50
CA ASP A 217 -9.37 -3.30 -5.43
C ASP A 217 -9.21 -3.93 -4.03
N VAL A 218 -9.37 -3.11 -3.00
CA VAL A 218 -9.26 -3.55 -1.60
C VAL A 218 -10.35 -4.54 -1.23
N ASP A 219 -11.53 -4.42 -1.85
CA ASP A 219 -12.68 -5.30 -1.61
C ASP A 219 -12.41 -6.71 -2.15
N GLY A 220 -11.78 -6.82 -3.32
CA GLY A 220 -11.33 -8.10 -3.89
C GLY A 220 -10.30 -8.80 -3.00
N ALA A 221 -9.31 -8.05 -2.50
CA ALA A 221 -8.30 -8.58 -1.58
C ALA A 221 -8.91 -9.08 -0.25
N ALA A 222 -9.86 -8.34 0.32
CA ALA A 222 -10.57 -8.75 1.54
C ALA A 222 -11.35 -10.05 1.32
N LEU A 223 -12.11 -10.11 0.23
CA LEU A 223 -12.89 -11.29 -0.15
C LEU A 223 -11.99 -12.53 -0.41
N GLY A 224 -10.82 -12.36 -1.04
CA GLY A 224 -9.84 -13.43 -1.21
C GLY A 224 -9.36 -14.02 0.11
N VAL A 225 -9.09 -13.16 1.12
CA VAL A 225 -8.74 -13.60 2.48
C VAL A 225 -9.90 -14.35 3.14
N GLU A 226 -11.13 -13.86 3.04
CA GLU A 226 -12.33 -14.50 3.60
C GLU A 226 -12.55 -15.89 3.00
N LEU A 227 -12.47 -16.00 1.68
CA LEU A 227 -12.58 -17.26 0.96
C LEU A 227 -11.48 -18.24 1.42
N ARG A 228 -10.22 -17.80 1.50
CA ARG A 228 -9.12 -18.62 1.98
C ARG A 228 -9.36 -19.16 3.39
N VAL A 229 -9.76 -18.29 4.32
CA VAL A 229 -9.99 -18.68 5.72
C VAL A 229 -11.17 -19.64 5.83
N ALA A 230 -12.27 -19.40 5.10
CA ALA A 230 -13.41 -20.30 5.04
C ALA A 230 -13.03 -21.69 4.52
N TRP A 231 -12.29 -21.73 3.40
CA TRP A 231 -11.81 -22.99 2.84
C TRP A 231 -10.90 -23.75 3.82
N ARG A 232 -9.94 -23.09 4.48
CA ARG A 232 -9.06 -23.70 5.50
C ARG A 232 -9.87 -24.30 6.63
N ALA A 233 -10.84 -23.57 7.16
CA ALA A 233 -11.68 -24.02 8.26
C ALA A 233 -12.51 -25.25 7.88
N LEU A 234 -13.14 -25.27 6.72
CA LEU A 234 -13.92 -26.39 6.22
C LEU A 234 -13.06 -27.63 5.94
N THR A 235 -11.88 -27.42 5.36
CA THR A 235 -10.91 -28.51 5.11
C THR A 235 -10.40 -29.14 6.39
N LEU A 236 -10.04 -28.34 7.40
CA LEU A 236 -9.62 -28.82 8.72
C LEU A 236 -10.77 -29.54 9.47
N ALA A 237 -12.01 -29.12 9.24
CA ALA A 237 -13.19 -29.80 9.78
C ALA A 237 -13.52 -31.11 9.06
N GLY A 238 -12.79 -31.47 7.98
CA GLY A 238 -13.00 -32.70 7.24
C GLY A 238 -14.24 -32.68 6.33
N VAL A 239 -14.72 -31.50 5.96
CA VAL A 239 -15.84 -31.35 5.03
C VAL A 239 -15.41 -31.84 3.62
N PRO A 240 -16.21 -32.70 2.93
CA PRO A 240 -15.93 -33.11 1.56
C PRO A 240 -15.78 -31.90 0.61
N GLN A 241 -14.84 -31.96 -0.35
CA GLN A 241 -14.50 -30.79 -1.18
C GLN A 241 -15.67 -30.31 -2.04
N GLU A 242 -16.56 -31.18 -2.47
CA GLU A 242 -17.78 -30.80 -3.20
C GLU A 242 -18.70 -29.90 -2.34
N GLN A 243 -18.83 -30.23 -1.04
CA GLN A 243 -19.60 -29.43 -0.08
C GLN A 243 -18.83 -28.16 0.30
N THR A 244 -17.50 -28.23 0.40
CA THR A 244 -16.65 -27.06 0.63
C THR A 244 -16.83 -26.05 -0.49
N LEU A 245 -16.79 -26.47 -1.76
CA LEU A 245 -16.99 -25.57 -2.91
C LEU A 245 -18.39 -24.96 -2.95
N ALA A 246 -19.42 -25.73 -2.56
CA ALA A 246 -20.77 -25.18 -2.43
C ALA A 246 -20.89 -24.15 -1.29
N ALA A 247 -20.19 -24.38 -0.17
CA ALA A 247 -20.11 -23.39 0.92
C ALA A 247 -19.33 -22.14 0.50
N MET A 248 -18.25 -22.28 -0.27
CA MET A 248 -17.48 -21.17 -0.83
C MET A 248 -18.33 -20.27 -1.74
N GLU A 249 -19.19 -20.87 -2.56
CA GLU A 249 -20.20 -20.13 -3.36
C GLU A 249 -21.10 -19.25 -2.48
N GLN A 250 -21.54 -19.79 -1.36
CA GLN A 250 -22.40 -19.07 -0.41
C GLN A 250 -21.64 -17.93 0.29
N VAL A 251 -20.39 -18.18 0.73
CA VAL A 251 -19.53 -17.16 1.34
C VAL A 251 -19.32 -16.03 0.36
N LEU A 252 -18.87 -16.31 -0.86
CA LEU A 252 -18.65 -15.29 -1.88
C LEU A 252 -19.93 -14.49 -2.14
N SER A 253 -21.06 -15.15 -2.29
CA SER A 253 -22.35 -14.49 -2.59
C SER A 253 -22.85 -13.60 -1.47
N SER A 254 -22.51 -13.90 -0.19
CA SER A 254 -22.90 -13.10 0.97
C SER A 254 -21.96 -11.95 1.27
N GLU A 255 -20.65 -12.12 1.02
CA GLU A 255 -19.63 -11.15 1.41
C GLU A 255 -19.25 -10.17 0.28
N ARG A 256 -19.51 -10.52 -0.99
CA ARG A 256 -19.18 -9.64 -2.11
C ARG A 256 -19.90 -8.30 -2.05
N SER A 257 -19.15 -7.21 -2.22
CA SER A 257 -19.69 -5.84 -2.24
C SER A 257 -20.53 -5.54 -3.48
N HIS A 258 -20.29 -6.27 -4.58
CA HIS A 258 -21.01 -6.07 -5.84
C HIS A 258 -21.50 -7.39 -6.45
N PRO A 259 -22.74 -7.46 -6.98
CA PRO A 259 -23.30 -8.70 -7.56
C PRO A 259 -22.51 -9.28 -8.74
N SER A 260 -21.72 -8.46 -9.43
CA SER A 260 -20.87 -8.90 -10.54
C SER A 260 -19.52 -9.47 -10.11
N THR A 261 -19.16 -9.42 -8.82
CA THR A 261 -17.93 -10.01 -8.32
C THR A 261 -18.05 -11.53 -8.32
N PHE A 262 -17.08 -12.18 -8.91
CA PHE A 262 -16.94 -13.64 -8.99
C PHE A 262 -15.50 -14.03 -8.62
N ALA A 263 -15.25 -15.32 -8.44
CA ALA A 263 -13.89 -15.81 -8.24
C ALA A 263 -13.66 -17.10 -9.02
N THR A 264 -12.42 -17.25 -9.48
CA THR A 264 -11.92 -18.53 -9.98
C THR A 264 -11.27 -19.30 -8.84
N MET A 265 -11.30 -20.64 -8.90
CA MET A 265 -10.67 -21.47 -7.87
C MET A 265 -10.29 -22.84 -8.42
N ALA A 266 -9.06 -23.30 -8.11
CA ALA A 266 -8.63 -24.68 -8.28
C ALA A 266 -8.37 -25.30 -6.89
N VAL A 267 -8.84 -26.54 -6.71
CA VAL A 267 -8.64 -27.30 -5.47
C VAL A 267 -8.06 -28.67 -5.80
N LEU A 268 -7.04 -29.05 -5.04
CA LEU A 268 -6.44 -30.37 -5.08
C LEU A 268 -6.59 -31.08 -3.74
N ARG A 269 -6.94 -32.35 -3.76
CA ARG A 269 -6.75 -33.30 -2.66
C ARG A 269 -5.73 -34.31 -3.09
N ILE A 270 -4.62 -34.38 -2.41
CA ILE A 270 -3.46 -35.20 -2.74
C ILE A 270 -3.34 -36.33 -1.72
N ASP A 271 -3.36 -37.55 -2.18
CA ASP A 271 -2.97 -38.73 -1.41
C ASP A 271 -1.48 -38.97 -1.67
N VAL A 272 -0.65 -38.58 -0.73
CA VAL A 272 0.81 -38.58 -0.89
C VAL A 272 1.35 -40.04 -0.96
N ALA A 273 0.75 -40.94 -0.19
CA ALA A 273 1.17 -42.34 -0.16
C ALA A 273 0.76 -43.10 -1.43
N ALA A 274 -0.48 -42.87 -1.91
CA ALA A 274 -0.97 -43.49 -3.12
C ALA A 274 -0.41 -42.87 -4.41
N GLY A 275 0.21 -41.67 -4.35
CA GLY A 275 0.68 -40.96 -5.54
C GLY A 275 -0.45 -40.53 -6.47
N ARG A 276 -1.56 -40.09 -5.90
CA ARG A 276 -2.78 -39.68 -6.62
C ARG A 276 -3.28 -38.32 -6.13
N ALA A 277 -3.95 -37.62 -7.01
CA ALA A 277 -4.67 -36.42 -6.65
C ALA A 277 -6.08 -36.39 -7.26
N SER A 278 -6.99 -35.74 -6.54
CA SER A 278 -8.28 -35.32 -7.09
C SER A 278 -8.24 -33.82 -7.31
N CYS A 279 -8.76 -33.36 -8.46
CA CYS A 279 -8.77 -31.96 -8.86
C CYS A 279 -10.19 -31.47 -9.12
N TRP A 280 -10.53 -30.28 -8.65
CA TRP A 280 -11.77 -29.57 -8.94
C TRP A 280 -11.42 -28.17 -9.44
N LEU A 281 -12.03 -27.76 -10.55
CA LEU A 281 -11.88 -26.44 -11.11
C LEU A 281 -13.19 -25.66 -11.03
N ALA A 282 -13.12 -24.42 -10.58
CA ALA A 282 -14.19 -23.43 -10.64
C ALA A 282 -13.72 -22.28 -11.55
N GLY A 283 -13.68 -22.52 -12.87
CA GLY A 283 -13.26 -21.53 -13.86
C GLY A 283 -11.78 -21.12 -13.81
N HIS A 284 -10.97 -21.81 -13.03
CA HIS A 284 -9.55 -21.52 -12.83
C HIS A 284 -8.67 -22.31 -13.81
N PRO A 285 -7.51 -21.78 -14.24
CA PRO A 285 -6.54 -22.52 -15.03
C PRO A 285 -6.17 -23.87 -14.39
N PRO A 286 -6.02 -24.95 -15.18
CA PRO A 286 -5.65 -26.25 -14.65
C PRO A 286 -4.19 -26.22 -14.12
N PRO A 287 -3.89 -26.95 -13.02
CA PRO A 287 -2.53 -27.11 -12.57
C PRO A 287 -1.63 -27.78 -13.60
N LEU A 288 -0.33 -27.47 -13.58
CA LEU A 288 0.67 -28.17 -14.36
C LEU A 288 1.26 -29.34 -13.55
N LEU A 289 1.27 -30.55 -14.13
CA LEU A 289 1.97 -31.70 -13.61
C LEU A 289 3.36 -31.82 -14.25
N LEU A 290 4.38 -31.76 -13.41
CA LEU A 290 5.79 -31.91 -13.77
C LEU A 290 6.22 -33.32 -13.35
N ARG A 291 6.47 -34.19 -14.30
CA ARG A 291 6.87 -35.59 -14.06
C ARG A 291 7.73 -36.12 -15.19
N ASP A 292 8.74 -36.93 -14.89
CA ASP A 292 9.63 -37.55 -15.85
C ASP A 292 10.25 -36.57 -16.87
N GLY A 293 10.58 -35.33 -16.41
CA GLY A 293 11.10 -34.28 -17.27
C GLY A 293 10.09 -33.67 -18.25
N ARG A 294 8.81 -33.99 -18.11
CA ARG A 294 7.72 -33.45 -18.91
C ARG A 294 6.82 -32.54 -18.07
N VAL A 295 6.24 -31.57 -18.71
CA VAL A 295 5.23 -30.68 -18.14
C VAL A 295 3.94 -30.86 -18.94
N THR A 296 2.86 -31.16 -18.25
CA THR A 296 1.53 -31.35 -18.85
C THR A 296 0.47 -30.66 -17.98
N GLU A 297 -0.55 -30.13 -18.61
CA GLU A 297 -1.72 -29.66 -17.89
C GLU A 297 -2.49 -30.86 -17.30
N VAL A 298 -3.04 -30.63 -16.10
CA VAL A 298 -3.97 -31.61 -15.50
C VAL A 298 -5.27 -31.57 -16.27
N ASP A 299 -5.65 -32.72 -16.85
CA ASP A 299 -6.93 -32.87 -17.58
C ASP A 299 -8.09 -32.90 -16.57
N ALA A 300 -8.73 -31.75 -16.35
CA ALA A 300 -9.85 -31.61 -15.44
C ALA A 300 -10.97 -30.77 -16.09
N PRO A 301 -12.24 -31.13 -15.86
CA PRO A 301 -13.37 -30.38 -16.39
C PRO A 301 -13.41 -28.96 -15.78
N TYR A 302 -13.57 -27.95 -16.62
CA TYR A 302 -13.82 -26.57 -16.16
C TYR A 302 -15.24 -26.51 -15.55
N GLY A 303 -15.30 -26.24 -14.24
CA GLY A 303 -16.56 -25.97 -13.56
C GLY A 303 -16.95 -24.49 -13.63
N LEU A 304 -18.18 -24.19 -13.20
CA LEU A 304 -18.66 -22.82 -13.11
C LEU A 304 -17.86 -22.04 -12.05
N LEU A 305 -17.52 -20.79 -12.38
CA LEU A 305 -16.91 -19.82 -11.46
C LEU A 305 -17.73 -19.69 -10.18
N LEU A 306 -17.09 -19.35 -9.07
CA LEU A 306 -17.80 -18.96 -7.84
C LEU A 306 -18.47 -17.59 -8.06
N GLY A 307 -19.70 -17.43 -7.56
CA GLY A 307 -20.52 -16.23 -7.70
C GLY A 307 -21.46 -16.22 -8.89
N LEU A 308 -21.43 -17.24 -9.75
CA LEU A 308 -22.35 -17.40 -10.89
C LEU A 308 -23.45 -18.42 -10.65
N GLY A 309 -23.48 -19.04 -9.48
CA GLY A 309 -24.53 -19.98 -9.08
C GLY A 309 -23.98 -21.33 -8.62
N ASP A 310 -24.85 -22.08 -7.94
CA ASP A 310 -24.52 -23.39 -7.39
C ASP A 310 -24.66 -24.47 -8.47
N ALA A 311 -23.54 -24.80 -9.13
CA ALA A 311 -23.47 -25.91 -10.07
C ALA A 311 -22.44 -26.96 -9.57
N PRO A 312 -22.74 -28.25 -9.72
CA PRO A 312 -21.78 -29.32 -9.40
C PRO A 312 -20.49 -29.12 -10.18
N ARG A 313 -19.36 -29.21 -9.49
CA ARG A 313 -18.03 -29.22 -10.12
C ARG A 313 -17.51 -30.63 -10.16
N GLU A 314 -17.26 -31.12 -11.38
CA GLU A 314 -16.81 -32.48 -11.60
C GLU A 314 -15.38 -32.67 -11.09
N ARG A 315 -15.12 -33.83 -10.51
CA ARG A 315 -13.81 -34.23 -9.99
C ARG A 315 -13.01 -34.95 -11.07
N ALA A 316 -11.80 -34.49 -11.31
CA ALA A 316 -10.82 -35.27 -12.09
C ALA A 316 -9.89 -36.06 -11.16
N GLU A 317 -9.52 -37.27 -11.55
CA GLU A 317 -8.51 -38.07 -10.87
C GLU A 317 -7.19 -37.99 -11.65
N VAL A 318 -6.09 -37.75 -10.93
CA VAL A 318 -4.76 -37.55 -11.50
C VAL A 318 -3.78 -38.55 -10.91
N GLU A 319 -3.16 -39.35 -11.76
CA GLU A 319 -2.08 -40.26 -11.37
C GLU A 319 -0.75 -39.47 -11.34
N LEU A 320 -0.18 -39.31 -10.16
CA LEU A 320 1.03 -38.54 -9.96
C LEU A 320 2.30 -39.39 -10.06
N GLY A 321 2.25 -40.67 -9.60
CA GLY A 321 3.39 -41.53 -9.52
C GLY A 321 4.28 -41.27 -8.26
N PRO A 322 5.52 -41.82 -8.24
CA PRO A 322 6.39 -41.70 -7.07
C PRO A 322 7.11 -40.37 -6.95
N GLU A 323 7.45 -39.73 -8.04
CA GLU A 323 8.15 -38.45 -8.12
C GLU A 323 7.34 -37.48 -9.00
N TRP A 324 6.99 -36.35 -8.45
CA TRP A 324 6.16 -35.38 -9.17
C TRP A 324 6.25 -33.98 -8.55
N SER A 325 5.91 -32.98 -9.37
CA SER A 325 5.56 -31.65 -8.86
C SER A 325 4.25 -31.19 -9.48
N LEU A 326 3.44 -30.50 -8.69
CA LEU A 326 2.22 -29.85 -9.12
C LEU A 326 2.38 -28.33 -8.96
N LEU A 327 2.24 -27.61 -10.05
CA LEU A 327 2.30 -26.15 -10.09
C LEU A 327 0.88 -25.60 -10.30
N LEU A 328 0.37 -24.87 -9.30
CA LEU A 328 -0.84 -24.07 -9.39
C LEU A 328 -0.43 -22.62 -9.58
N TYR A 329 -1.18 -21.87 -10.38
CA TYR A 329 -0.85 -20.48 -10.71
C TYR A 329 -2.11 -19.69 -11.03
N THR A 330 -2.09 -18.38 -10.81
CA THR A 330 -3.15 -17.45 -11.22
C THR A 330 -2.88 -16.88 -12.60
N ASP A 331 -3.92 -16.38 -13.24
CA ASP A 331 -3.88 -15.90 -14.64
C ASP A 331 -2.96 -14.69 -14.84
N GLY A 332 -2.69 -13.88 -13.79
CA GLY A 332 -1.74 -12.79 -13.85
C GLY A 332 -0.33 -13.21 -14.31
N LEU A 333 0.04 -14.49 -14.11
CA LEU A 333 1.31 -15.03 -14.62
C LEU A 333 1.31 -15.19 -16.15
N VAL A 334 0.18 -15.58 -16.74
CA VAL A 334 0.04 -15.94 -18.17
C VAL A 334 -0.58 -14.84 -19.03
N GLU A 335 -1.17 -13.83 -18.41
CA GLU A 335 -1.75 -12.69 -19.09
C GLU A 335 -0.72 -11.61 -19.52
N GLY A 336 0.51 -11.71 -19.03
CA GLY A 336 1.63 -10.85 -19.44
C GLY A 336 1.84 -10.89 -20.97
N ARG A 337 2.26 -9.74 -21.52
CA ARG A 337 2.58 -9.61 -22.95
C ARG A 337 3.85 -10.36 -23.30
N VAL A 338 3.99 -10.75 -24.56
CA VAL A 338 5.23 -11.32 -25.09
C VAL A 338 5.75 -10.41 -26.20
N GLY A 339 6.84 -9.69 -25.92
CA GLY A 339 7.43 -8.72 -26.84
C GLY A 339 6.58 -7.46 -27.05
N ASP A 340 6.83 -6.76 -28.14
CA ASP A 340 6.18 -5.46 -28.45
C ASP A 340 4.74 -5.56 -28.97
N GLY A 341 4.19 -6.78 -29.05
CA GLY A 341 2.87 -7.06 -29.62
C GLY A 341 1.75 -7.14 -28.60
N THR A 342 0.59 -7.66 -29.06
CA THR A 342 -0.59 -7.96 -28.22
C THR A 342 -0.65 -9.42 -27.77
N ALA A 343 0.35 -10.24 -28.16
CA ALA A 343 0.41 -11.66 -27.80
C ALA A 343 0.63 -11.80 -26.28
N ARG A 344 -0.12 -12.72 -25.65
CA ARG A 344 0.04 -13.06 -24.22
C ARG A 344 0.87 -14.33 -24.08
N LEU A 345 1.44 -14.53 -22.89
CA LEU A 345 2.22 -15.75 -22.59
C LEU A 345 1.38 -17.00 -22.75
N THR A 346 0.17 -17.03 -22.22
CA THR A 346 -0.80 -18.16 -22.22
C THR A 346 -0.31 -19.38 -21.44
N ASP A 347 -1.22 -20.33 -21.14
CA ASP A 347 -0.90 -21.58 -20.45
C ASP A 347 0.12 -22.42 -21.23
N ASP A 348 -0.01 -22.48 -22.57
CA ASP A 348 0.98 -23.11 -23.46
C ASP A 348 2.38 -22.47 -23.36
N GLY A 349 2.44 -21.15 -23.21
CA GLY A 349 3.69 -20.43 -23.01
C GLY A 349 4.32 -20.79 -21.68
N LEU A 350 3.55 -20.82 -20.62
CA LEU A 350 4.00 -21.21 -19.28
C LEU A 350 4.51 -22.66 -19.28
N THR A 351 3.79 -23.59 -19.92
CA THR A 351 4.20 -24.98 -20.08
C THR A 351 5.56 -25.09 -20.78
N ARG A 352 5.80 -24.29 -21.83
CA ARG A 352 7.12 -24.23 -22.51
C ARG A 352 8.21 -23.66 -21.62
N LEU A 353 7.91 -22.61 -20.85
CA LEU A 353 8.88 -22.02 -19.90
C LEU A 353 9.27 -23.02 -18.81
N CYS A 354 8.28 -23.68 -18.19
CA CYS A 354 8.53 -24.73 -17.19
C CYS A 354 9.41 -25.84 -17.78
N THR A 355 9.08 -26.35 -18.97
CA THR A 355 9.87 -27.39 -19.65
C THR A 355 11.32 -26.95 -19.89
N ALA A 356 11.51 -25.73 -20.37
CA ALA A 356 12.85 -25.19 -20.63
C ALA A 356 13.66 -25.02 -19.34
N ARG A 357 13.04 -24.61 -18.24
CA ARG A 357 13.69 -24.48 -16.92
C ARG A 357 14.10 -25.83 -16.36
N LEU A 358 13.23 -26.82 -16.42
CA LEU A 358 13.52 -28.20 -15.99
C LEU A 358 14.69 -28.79 -16.77
N ALA A 359 14.71 -28.62 -18.10
CA ALA A 359 15.80 -29.11 -18.96
C ALA A 359 17.16 -28.48 -18.63
N ARG A 360 17.18 -27.29 -18.01
CA ARG A 360 18.39 -26.59 -17.53
C ARG A 360 18.80 -26.97 -16.09
N GLY A 361 18.09 -27.91 -15.45
CA GLY A 361 18.35 -28.33 -14.06
C GLY A 361 17.93 -27.29 -13.02
N GLN A 362 16.88 -26.51 -13.29
CA GLN A 362 16.34 -25.53 -12.33
C GLN A 362 15.92 -26.21 -11.02
N GLU A 363 16.40 -25.72 -9.90
CA GLU A 363 15.97 -26.16 -8.57
C GLU A 363 14.49 -25.82 -8.35
N MET A 364 13.70 -26.77 -7.80
CA MET A 364 12.26 -26.61 -7.60
C MET A 364 11.92 -25.44 -6.69
N GLU A 365 12.72 -25.22 -5.63
CA GLU A 365 12.54 -24.08 -4.71
C GLU A 365 12.53 -22.73 -5.44
N ARG A 366 13.38 -22.57 -6.45
CA ARG A 366 13.52 -21.32 -7.20
C ARG A 366 12.61 -21.24 -8.43
N LEU A 367 11.94 -22.33 -8.79
CA LEU A 367 11.14 -22.37 -9.99
C LEU A 367 10.03 -21.30 -10.00
N PRO A 368 9.21 -21.12 -8.94
CA PRO A 368 8.16 -20.08 -8.93
C PRO A 368 8.69 -18.68 -9.23
N ALA A 369 9.72 -18.24 -8.51
CA ALA A 369 10.32 -16.92 -8.70
C ALA A 369 10.92 -16.76 -10.12
N SER A 370 11.60 -17.79 -10.62
CA SER A 370 12.22 -17.75 -11.96
C SER A 370 11.21 -17.69 -13.11
N LEU A 371 10.03 -18.27 -12.94
CA LEU A 371 8.94 -18.16 -13.91
C LEU A 371 8.39 -16.72 -13.97
N VAL A 372 8.22 -16.09 -12.83
CA VAL A 372 7.76 -14.71 -12.77
C VAL A 372 8.80 -13.76 -13.39
N GLU A 373 10.09 -13.91 -13.05
CA GLU A 373 11.17 -13.11 -13.65
C GLU A 373 11.22 -13.22 -15.18
N GLU A 374 11.01 -14.45 -15.71
CA GLU A 374 10.97 -14.66 -17.17
C GLU A 374 9.72 -14.03 -17.79
N ALA A 375 8.54 -14.19 -17.15
CA ALA A 375 7.30 -13.59 -17.62
C ALA A 375 7.42 -12.05 -17.66
N GLU A 376 8.03 -11.44 -16.65
CA GLU A 376 8.31 -9.99 -16.63
C GLU A 376 9.30 -9.56 -17.71
N THR A 377 10.33 -10.37 -17.96
CA THR A 377 11.30 -10.11 -19.04
C THR A 377 10.59 -10.11 -20.39
N LEU A 378 9.71 -11.11 -20.62
CA LEU A 378 8.93 -11.19 -21.83
C LEU A 378 7.90 -10.06 -21.96
N ASN A 379 7.32 -9.62 -20.84
CA ASN A 379 6.37 -8.50 -20.79
C ASN A 379 7.04 -7.12 -20.99
N GLY A 380 8.37 -7.05 -20.88
CA GLY A 380 9.11 -5.79 -20.94
C GLY A 380 9.01 -4.94 -19.67
N GLY A 381 8.61 -5.53 -18.53
CA GLY A 381 8.46 -4.88 -17.23
C GLY A 381 7.58 -5.70 -16.30
N ALA A 382 7.24 -5.14 -15.13
CA ALA A 382 6.39 -5.79 -14.16
C ALA A 382 5.02 -6.19 -14.75
N LEU A 383 4.49 -7.34 -14.32
CA LEU A 383 3.14 -7.78 -14.68
C LEU A 383 2.13 -6.85 -14.00
N ALA A 384 1.03 -6.58 -14.68
CA ALA A 384 0.02 -5.61 -14.23
C ALA A 384 -0.97 -6.18 -13.21
N ASP A 385 -1.10 -7.49 -13.15
CA ASP A 385 -2.03 -8.21 -12.28
C ASP A 385 -1.33 -8.91 -11.13
N ASP A 386 -2.12 -9.34 -10.14
CA ASP A 386 -1.66 -10.15 -9.03
C ASP A 386 -1.09 -11.47 -9.55
N VAL A 387 -0.10 -12.03 -8.89
CA VAL A 387 0.49 -13.32 -9.24
C VAL A 387 0.65 -14.17 -7.99
N ALA A 388 -0.03 -15.30 -7.97
CA ALA A 388 0.17 -16.33 -6.98
C ALA A 388 0.64 -17.63 -7.64
N ILE A 389 1.59 -18.31 -7.03
CA ILE A 389 2.07 -19.63 -7.44
C ILE A 389 2.20 -20.52 -6.21
N VAL A 390 1.72 -21.74 -6.33
CA VAL A 390 1.93 -22.83 -5.34
C VAL A 390 2.57 -24.00 -6.07
N LEU A 391 3.75 -24.38 -5.66
CA LEU A 391 4.46 -25.55 -6.15
C LEU A 391 4.60 -26.58 -5.03
N LEU A 392 3.98 -27.75 -5.26
CA LEU A 392 4.10 -28.91 -4.38
C LEU A 392 5.02 -29.92 -5.04
N THR A 393 6.01 -30.43 -4.33
CA THR A 393 7.01 -31.35 -4.86
C THR A 393 7.20 -32.54 -3.96
N LYS A 394 7.06 -33.75 -4.52
CA LYS A 394 7.46 -35.01 -3.88
C LYS A 394 8.71 -35.54 -4.57
N GLU A 395 9.80 -35.59 -3.84
CA GLU A 395 11.02 -36.26 -4.29
C GLU A 395 10.99 -37.73 -3.96
N ALA A 396 11.73 -38.55 -4.71
CA ALA A 396 11.93 -39.93 -4.33
C ALA A 396 12.61 -40.01 -2.96
N ASN A 397 12.11 -40.86 -2.08
CA ASN A 397 12.83 -41.18 -0.86
C ASN A 397 14.23 -41.70 -1.23
N ARG A 398 15.25 -40.92 -0.92
CA ARG A 398 16.66 -41.34 -1.04
C ARG A 398 17.00 -42.43 -0.05
#